data_3472c45559334bc712e55f09ce928f2a
#
_entry.id   3472c45559334bc712e55f09ce928f2a
#
_cell.length_a   1.000
_cell.length_b   1.000
_cell.length_c   1.000
_cell.angle_alpha   90.00
_cell.angle_beta   90.00
_cell.angle_gamma   90.00
#
_symmetry.space_group_name_H-M   'P 1'
#
loop_
_entity.id
_entity.type
_entity.pdbx_description
1 polymer ?
#
loop_
_entity_poly.entity_id
_entity_poly.type
_entity_poly.pdbx_seq_one_letter_code
_entity_poly.pdbx_strand_id
1 'polypeptide(L)'
;LSRGLGDVYKRQEKLYIRKGAEGQLMQELKDLCMRHRLHYQEVPVEKLNRLTRGNHQGVVAQTAAIEYVQLTDILERVPEDETPLVVLFDGVTDVRNFGAIARSAECAGAHGLITPLKNSAPVNAEAIRSSAGALTTIPVCRVGSVRNTLKALQAEGFQVVAATEKSRKLLYDADFRRPTVIVMGAEDTGISK
;
A
#
# COMPACT_ATOMS: atom_id res chain seq x y z
N LEU A 1 16.88 -5.42 20.62
CA LEU A 1 15.83 -6.42 20.25
C LEU A 1 14.53 -5.77 19.70
N SER A 2 14.30 -4.46 19.91
CA SER A 2 13.08 -3.77 19.46
C SER A 2 13.10 -3.36 17.98
N ARG A 3 14.25 -3.19 17.33
CA ARG A 3 14.35 -2.78 15.92
C ARG A 3 13.91 -3.85 14.92
N GLY A 4 14.22 -5.12 15.15
CA GLY A 4 13.88 -6.19 14.19
C GLY A 4 12.39 -6.56 14.13
N LEU A 5 11.62 -6.34 15.19
CA LEU A 5 10.17 -6.63 15.23
C LEU A 5 9.34 -5.54 14.55
N GLY A 6 9.77 -4.28 14.60
CA GLY A 6 9.16 -3.18 13.84
C GLY A 6 9.20 -3.38 12.32
N ASP A 7 10.27 -4.00 11.82
CA ASP A 7 10.46 -4.24 10.39
C ASP A 7 9.56 -5.37 9.85
N VAL A 8 9.25 -6.38 10.67
CA VAL A 8 8.31 -7.45 10.30
C VAL A 8 6.89 -6.89 10.14
N TYR A 9 6.47 -5.96 10.99
CA TYR A 9 5.18 -5.28 10.88
C TYR A 9 5.03 -4.45 9.61
N LYS A 10 6.10 -3.80 9.19
CA LYS A 10 6.10 -2.94 8.00
C LYS A 10 5.97 -3.70 6.68
N ARG A 11 6.32 -5.01 6.69
CA ARG A 11 6.32 -5.87 5.48
C ARG A 11 5.21 -6.90 5.44
N GLN A 12 4.55 -7.20 6.57
CA GLN A 12 3.52 -8.23 6.60
C GLN A 12 2.21 -7.73 5.99
N GLU A 13 1.74 -8.40 4.94
CA GLU A 13 0.45 -8.12 4.34
C GLU A 13 -0.64 -9.06 4.88
N LYS A 14 -0.40 -10.37 4.86
CA LYS A 14 -1.39 -11.36 5.31
C LYS A 14 -0.71 -12.61 5.85
N LEU A 15 -1.20 -13.13 6.97
CA LEU A 15 -0.81 -14.40 7.52
C LEU A 15 -2.00 -15.36 7.46
N TYR A 16 -1.79 -16.51 6.84
CA TYR A 16 -2.78 -17.57 6.74
C TYR A 16 -2.32 -18.80 7.52
N ILE A 17 -3.21 -19.35 8.34
CA ILE A 17 -2.99 -20.56 9.11
C ILE A 17 -4.06 -21.58 8.69
N ARG A 18 -3.67 -22.85 8.55
CA ARG A 18 -4.61 -23.91 8.26
C ARG A 18 -5.67 -24.02 9.36
N LYS A 19 -6.94 -24.03 8.99
CA LYS A 19 -8.06 -24.26 9.92
C LYS A 19 -7.88 -25.60 10.61
N GLY A 20 -8.05 -25.61 11.95
CA GLY A 20 -7.86 -26.82 12.76
C GLY A 20 -6.39 -27.28 12.85
N ALA A 21 -5.42 -26.42 12.59
CA ALA A 21 -4.03 -26.75 12.82
C ALA A 21 -3.73 -26.79 14.32
N GLU A 22 -3.22 -27.94 14.78
CA GLU A 22 -2.90 -28.25 16.16
C GLU A 22 -1.40 -28.56 16.32
N GLY A 23 -0.92 -28.56 17.54
CA GLY A 23 0.48 -28.84 17.89
C GLY A 23 1.16 -27.67 18.57
N GLN A 24 2.22 -27.96 19.29
CA GLN A 24 2.95 -26.99 20.14
C GLN A 24 3.43 -25.79 19.33
N LEU A 25 4.08 -26.01 18.18
CA LEU A 25 4.58 -24.93 17.31
C LEU A 25 3.47 -24.02 16.79
N MET A 26 2.29 -24.59 16.50
CA MET A 26 1.15 -23.81 16.05
C MET A 26 0.55 -22.95 17.16
N GLN A 27 0.54 -23.46 18.38
CA GLN A 27 0.11 -22.70 19.55
C GLN A 27 1.10 -21.56 19.83
N GLU A 28 2.40 -21.84 19.81
CA GLU A 28 3.45 -20.82 19.94
C GLU A 28 3.34 -19.72 18.88
N LEU A 29 3.04 -20.08 17.62
CA LEU A 29 2.80 -19.10 16.54
C LEU A 29 1.59 -18.23 16.83
N LYS A 30 0.46 -18.82 17.25
CA LYS A 30 -0.74 -18.07 17.60
C LYS A 30 -0.51 -17.14 18.79
N ASP A 31 0.23 -17.58 19.79
CA ASP A 31 0.61 -16.77 20.96
C ASP A 31 1.54 -15.62 20.57
N LEU A 32 2.48 -15.85 19.64
CA LEU A 32 3.30 -14.81 19.02
C LEU A 32 2.45 -13.79 18.28
N CYS A 33 1.47 -14.24 17.49
CA CYS A 33 0.55 -13.36 16.79
C CYS A 33 -0.23 -12.48 17.78
N MET A 34 -0.74 -13.05 18.87
CA MET A 34 -1.45 -12.28 19.89
C MET A 34 -0.55 -11.26 20.59
N ARG A 35 0.65 -11.68 21.05
CA ARG A 35 1.62 -10.79 21.72
C ARG A 35 2.04 -9.61 20.85
N HIS A 36 2.19 -9.83 19.53
CA HIS A 36 2.63 -8.82 18.58
C HIS A 36 1.47 -8.18 17.78
N ARG A 37 0.21 -8.46 18.16
CA ARG A 37 -1.00 -7.94 17.49
C ARG A 37 -1.01 -8.22 15.97
N LEU A 38 -0.45 -9.37 15.55
CA LEU A 38 -0.45 -9.82 14.17
C LEU A 38 -1.80 -10.46 13.83
N HIS A 39 -2.48 -9.92 12.84
CA HIS A 39 -3.72 -10.52 12.36
C HIS A 39 -3.42 -11.71 11.45
N TYR A 40 -4.07 -12.84 11.71
CA TYR A 40 -4.02 -14.00 10.85
C TYR A 40 -5.43 -14.47 10.47
N GLN A 41 -5.54 -15.20 9.36
CA GLN A 41 -6.78 -15.82 8.92
C GLN A 41 -6.63 -17.33 8.96
N GLU A 42 -7.57 -18.02 9.64
CA GLU A 42 -7.67 -19.47 9.53
C GLU A 42 -8.40 -19.83 8.23
N VAL A 43 -7.78 -20.64 7.39
CA VAL A 43 -8.25 -20.97 6.05
C VAL A 43 -8.14 -22.47 5.77
N PRO A 44 -8.98 -23.02 4.88
CA PRO A 44 -8.83 -24.40 4.40
C PRO A 44 -7.47 -24.61 3.73
N VAL A 45 -6.95 -25.85 3.77
CA VAL A 45 -5.64 -26.19 3.20
C VAL A 45 -5.56 -25.92 1.70
N GLU A 46 -6.67 -26.06 0.99
CA GLU A 46 -6.79 -25.79 -0.45
C GLU A 46 -6.44 -24.34 -0.78
N LYS A 47 -6.76 -23.40 0.12
CA LYS A 47 -6.37 -21.99 -0.05
C LYS A 47 -4.88 -21.81 0.12
N LEU A 48 -4.25 -22.49 1.08
CA LEU A 48 -2.79 -22.45 1.26
C LEU A 48 -2.06 -23.03 0.03
N ASN A 49 -2.56 -24.17 -0.49
CA ASN A 49 -2.02 -24.80 -1.70
C ASN A 49 -2.12 -23.91 -2.96
N ARG A 50 -3.11 -23.02 -3.02
CA ARG A 50 -3.21 -22.02 -4.11
C ARG A 50 -2.24 -20.85 -3.96
N LEU A 51 -1.91 -20.50 -2.71
CA LEU A 51 -1.03 -19.37 -2.40
C LEU A 51 0.45 -19.72 -2.62
N THR A 52 0.83 -20.99 -2.43
CA THR A 52 2.20 -21.45 -2.64
C THR A 52 2.23 -22.90 -3.11
N ARG A 53 3.21 -23.23 -3.96
CA ARG A 53 3.51 -24.60 -4.36
C ARG A 53 4.55 -25.27 -3.44
N GLY A 54 5.15 -24.52 -2.52
CA GLY A 54 6.11 -25.03 -1.56
C GLY A 54 5.45 -25.77 -0.40
N ASN A 55 6.25 -26.51 0.37
CA ASN A 55 5.79 -27.14 1.60
C ASN A 55 5.51 -26.09 2.66
N HIS A 56 4.24 -25.69 2.81
CA HIS A 56 3.83 -24.61 3.70
C HIS A 56 3.58 -25.04 5.15
N GLN A 57 3.58 -26.36 5.44
CA GLN A 57 3.36 -26.92 6.81
C GLN A 57 2.18 -26.31 7.57
N GLY A 58 1.15 -25.87 6.87
CA GLY A 58 -0.05 -25.25 7.44
C GLY A 58 0.01 -23.75 7.67
N VAL A 59 1.08 -23.07 7.26
CA VAL A 59 1.23 -21.61 7.40
C VAL A 59 1.75 -20.98 6.11
N VAL A 60 1.15 -19.87 5.70
CA VAL A 60 1.64 -19.05 4.58
C VAL A 60 1.61 -17.59 5.01
N ALA A 61 2.76 -16.93 4.97
CA ALA A 61 2.88 -15.50 5.14
C ALA A 61 3.06 -14.82 3.77
N GLN A 62 2.18 -13.90 3.43
CA GLN A 62 2.37 -12.97 2.34
C GLN A 62 3.04 -11.73 2.90
N THR A 63 4.23 -11.41 2.42
CA THR A 63 4.96 -10.21 2.81
C THR A 63 5.00 -9.23 1.64
N ALA A 64 4.96 -7.95 1.95
CA ALA A 64 5.23 -6.93 0.95
C ALA A 64 6.70 -7.06 0.47
N ALA A 65 6.91 -6.77 -0.79
CA ALA A 65 8.24 -6.75 -1.35
C ALA A 65 9.02 -5.47 -1.01
N ILE A 66 8.36 -4.52 -0.34
CA ILE A 66 8.90 -3.23 0.11
C ILE A 66 8.61 -3.00 1.59
N GLU A 67 9.27 -2.03 2.18
CA GLU A 67 8.87 -1.46 3.48
C GLU A 67 7.89 -0.32 3.27
N TYR A 68 6.77 -0.36 4.02
CA TYR A 68 5.86 0.77 4.09
C TYR A 68 6.36 1.79 5.11
N VAL A 69 6.22 3.06 4.77
CA VAL A 69 6.59 4.19 5.64
C VAL A 69 5.34 4.91 6.16
N GLN A 70 5.51 5.82 7.13
CA GLN A 70 4.44 6.72 7.55
C GLN A 70 4.28 7.88 6.54
N LEU A 71 3.10 8.48 6.49
CA LEU A 71 2.87 9.65 5.62
C LEU A 71 3.77 10.83 6.02
N THR A 72 3.98 11.03 7.31
CA THR A 72 4.91 12.03 7.85
C THR A 72 6.32 11.82 7.33
N ASP A 73 6.80 10.57 7.28
CA ASP A 73 8.14 10.26 6.77
C ASP A 73 8.30 10.65 5.28
N ILE A 74 7.21 10.56 4.50
CA ILE A 74 7.20 11.00 3.09
C ILE A 74 7.33 12.52 3.03
N LEU A 75 6.49 13.23 3.81
CA LEU A 75 6.43 14.69 3.75
C LEU A 75 7.69 15.36 4.30
N GLU A 76 8.28 14.80 5.35
CA GLU A 76 9.55 15.28 5.93
C GLU A 76 10.76 15.10 5.01
N ARG A 77 10.68 14.21 4.03
CA ARG A 77 11.75 13.95 3.06
C ARG A 77 11.67 14.84 1.82
N VAL A 78 10.61 15.60 1.66
CA VAL A 78 10.49 16.53 0.53
C VAL A 78 11.54 17.63 0.69
N PRO A 79 12.41 17.88 -0.31
CA PRO A 79 13.36 18.97 -0.26
C PRO A 79 12.67 20.32 -0.05
N GLU A 80 13.31 21.25 0.67
CA GLU A 80 12.73 22.56 0.99
C GLU A 80 12.45 23.43 -0.26
N ASP A 81 13.17 23.18 -1.34
CA ASP A 81 13.04 23.87 -2.63
C ASP A 81 12.04 23.17 -3.59
N GLU A 82 11.47 22.04 -3.18
CA GLU A 82 10.51 21.30 -3.99
C GLU A 82 9.08 21.43 -3.44
N THR A 83 8.11 21.37 -4.35
CA THR A 83 6.69 21.38 -3.98
C THR A 83 6.21 19.94 -3.77
N PRO A 84 5.63 19.61 -2.58
CA PRO A 84 5.18 18.27 -2.30
C PRO A 84 4.15 17.75 -3.32
N LEU A 85 4.45 16.61 -3.95
CA LEU A 85 3.55 15.89 -4.84
C LEU A 85 3.43 14.45 -4.38
N VAL A 86 2.22 14.02 -4.04
CA VAL A 86 1.94 12.62 -3.66
C VAL A 86 0.80 12.05 -4.49
N VAL A 87 0.81 10.74 -4.72
CA VAL A 87 -0.27 10.05 -5.44
C VAL A 87 -0.99 9.11 -4.49
N LEU A 88 -2.30 9.24 -4.41
CA LEU A 88 -3.16 8.42 -3.58
C LEU A 88 -4.00 7.48 -4.45
N PHE A 89 -3.95 6.19 -4.13
CA PHE A 89 -4.74 5.16 -4.76
C PHE A 89 -6.06 4.97 -4.03
N ASP A 90 -7.17 5.02 -4.76
CA ASP A 90 -8.51 4.79 -4.21
C ASP A 90 -9.18 3.63 -4.95
N GLY A 91 -9.10 2.43 -4.35
CA GLY A 91 -9.71 1.23 -4.91
C GLY A 91 -8.94 0.59 -6.07
N VAL A 92 -7.69 0.96 -6.31
CA VAL A 92 -6.85 0.33 -7.34
C VAL A 92 -6.40 -1.05 -6.86
N THR A 93 -7.10 -2.10 -7.29
CA THR A 93 -6.88 -3.49 -6.86
C THR A 93 -6.09 -4.33 -7.86
N ASP A 94 -6.02 -3.90 -9.11
CA ASP A 94 -5.19 -4.55 -10.13
C ASP A 94 -3.71 -4.22 -9.93
N VAL A 95 -2.88 -5.27 -9.85
CA VAL A 95 -1.45 -5.15 -9.57
C VAL A 95 -0.68 -4.46 -10.70
N ARG A 96 -1.11 -4.66 -11.95
CA ARG A 96 -0.44 -4.07 -13.12
C ARG A 96 -0.75 -2.59 -13.22
N ASN A 97 -2.02 -2.20 -13.02
CA ASN A 97 -2.43 -0.80 -12.97
C ASN A 97 -1.75 -0.06 -11.83
N PHE A 98 -1.70 -0.68 -10.63
CA PHE A 98 -0.97 -0.13 -9.50
C PHE A 98 0.51 0.13 -9.83
N GLY A 99 1.18 -0.87 -10.43
CA GLY A 99 2.59 -0.74 -10.84
C GLY A 99 2.80 0.32 -11.93
N ALA A 100 1.91 0.39 -12.92
CA ALA A 100 1.99 1.37 -14.00
C ALA A 100 1.83 2.81 -13.48
N ILE A 101 0.87 3.03 -12.57
CA ILE A 101 0.67 4.34 -11.93
C ILE A 101 1.88 4.70 -11.07
N ALA A 102 2.41 3.75 -10.29
CA ALA A 102 3.59 3.96 -9.47
C ALA A 102 4.83 4.38 -10.31
N ARG A 103 5.03 3.74 -11.47
CA ARG A 103 6.08 4.11 -12.41
C ARG A 103 5.90 5.52 -12.94
N SER A 104 4.69 5.86 -13.35
CA SER A 104 4.39 7.19 -13.87
C SER A 104 4.57 8.27 -12.80
N ALA A 105 4.16 7.98 -11.56
CA ALA A 105 4.32 8.88 -10.42
C ALA A 105 5.80 9.14 -10.11
N GLU A 106 6.62 8.09 -10.08
CA GLU A 106 8.07 8.20 -9.85
C GLU A 106 8.73 9.01 -10.96
N CYS A 107 8.44 8.71 -12.23
CA CYS A 107 8.97 9.48 -13.36
C CYS A 107 8.52 10.95 -13.37
N ALA A 108 7.36 11.25 -12.80
CA ALA A 108 6.85 12.62 -12.67
C ALA A 108 7.40 13.36 -11.44
N GLY A 109 8.29 12.75 -10.65
CA GLY A 109 8.87 13.35 -9.46
C GLY A 109 7.94 13.36 -8.26
N ALA A 110 6.98 12.42 -8.17
CA ALA A 110 6.17 12.30 -6.97
C ALA A 110 7.02 11.83 -5.78
N HIS A 111 6.83 12.47 -4.63
CA HIS A 111 7.58 12.21 -3.40
C HIS A 111 7.13 10.96 -2.65
N GLY A 112 5.94 10.43 -2.98
CA GLY A 112 5.45 9.20 -2.37
C GLY A 112 4.09 8.77 -2.87
N LEU A 113 3.76 7.52 -2.51
CA LEU A 113 2.49 6.89 -2.82
C LEU A 113 1.73 6.60 -1.54
N ILE A 114 0.42 6.81 -1.59
CA ILE A 114 -0.50 6.53 -0.49
C ILE A 114 -1.49 5.47 -0.96
N THR A 115 -1.60 4.36 -0.22
CA THR A 115 -2.51 3.28 -0.55
C THR A 115 -3.35 2.86 0.64
N PRO A 116 -4.65 2.52 0.49
CA PRO A 116 -5.45 2.08 1.61
C PRO A 116 -5.06 0.67 2.06
N LEU A 117 -5.30 0.37 3.36
CA LEU A 117 -5.11 -0.96 3.93
C LEU A 117 -6.06 -2.02 3.34
N LYS A 118 -7.22 -1.57 2.83
CA LYS A 118 -8.24 -2.43 2.21
C LYS A 118 -8.53 -1.94 0.80
N ASN A 119 -8.99 -2.83 -0.07
CA ASN A 119 -9.31 -2.52 -1.47
C ASN A 119 -8.13 -1.89 -2.23
N SER A 120 -6.96 -2.48 -2.08
CA SER A 120 -5.74 -2.07 -2.78
C SER A 120 -4.96 -3.29 -3.26
N ALA A 121 -4.25 -3.13 -4.36
CA ALA A 121 -3.33 -4.13 -4.86
C ALA A 121 -2.20 -4.38 -3.84
N PRO A 122 -1.76 -5.63 -3.67
CA PRO A 122 -0.58 -5.94 -2.87
C PRO A 122 0.70 -5.46 -3.58
N VAL A 123 1.64 -4.90 -2.84
CA VAL A 123 2.97 -4.56 -3.38
C VAL A 123 3.87 -5.79 -3.32
N ASN A 124 3.66 -6.68 -4.28
CA ASN A 124 4.39 -7.93 -4.44
C ASN A 124 5.43 -7.84 -5.58
N ALA A 125 6.09 -8.95 -5.89
CA ALA A 125 7.07 -9.03 -6.98
C ALA A 125 6.48 -8.68 -8.37
N GLU A 126 5.19 -8.92 -8.60
CA GLU A 126 4.49 -8.54 -9.83
C GLU A 126 4.29 -7.02 -9.92
N ALA A 127 3.91 -6.38 -8.81
CA ALA A 127 3.81 -4.92 -8.73
C ALA A 127 5.16 -4.26 -9.01
N ILE A 128 6.25 -4.80 -8.44
CA ILE A 128 7.60 -4.29 -8.69
C ILE A 128 7.97 -4.42 -10.19
N ARG A 129 7.69 -5.57 -10.81
CA ARG A 129 7.92 -5.74 -12.25
C ARG A 129 7.09 -4.77 -13.09
N SER A 130 5.80 -4.63 -12.79
CA SER A 130 4.88 -3.73 -13.50
C SER A 130 5.29 -2.26 -13.37
N SER A 131 5.88 -1.89 -12.23
CA SER A 131 6.42 -0.55 -11.99
C SER A 131 7.80 -0.31 -12.58
N ALA A 132 8.39 -1.30 -13.29
CA ALA A 132 9.78 -1.25 -13.75
C ALA A 132 10.79 -0.90 -12.63
N GLY A 133 10.50 -1.33 -11.40
CA GLY A 133 11.33 -1.08 -10.22
C GLY A 133 11.00 0.20 -9.44
N ALA A 134 10.15 1.10 -9.93
CA ALA A 134 9.82 2.35 -9.26
C ALA A 134 9.35 2.15 -7.80
N LEU A 135 8.62 1.07 -7.52
CA LEU A 135 8.18 0.72 -6.16
C LEU A 135 9.33 0.37 -5.19
N THR A 136 10.55 0.20 -5.66
CA THR A 136 11.73 0.00 -4.80
C THR A 136 12.42 1.32 -4.42
N THR A 137 12.06 2.42 -5.08
CA THR A 137 12.65 3.74 -4.88
C THR A 137 11.67 4.72 -4.26
N ILE A 138 10.45 4.82 -4.81
CA ILE A 138 9.42 5.72 -4.28
C ILE A 138 8.83 5.19 -2.97
N PRO A 139 8.79 5.98 -1.89
CA PRO A 139 8.22 5.54 -0.63
C PRO A 139 6.71 5.32 -0.73
N VAL A 140 6.22 4.26 -0.11
CA VAL A 140 4.79 3.90 -0.09
C VAL A 140 4.29 3.89 1.34
N CYS A 141 3.22 4.63 1.60
CA CYS A 141 2.54 4.67 2.89
C CYS A 141 1.18 3.94 2.79
N ARG A 142 0.76 3.30 3.90
CA ARG A 142 -0.56 2.66 4.01
C ARG A 142 -1.44 3.40 4.99
N VAL A 143 -2.69 3.65 4.59
CA VAL A 143 -3.64 4.41 5.39
C VAL A 143 -4.93 3.63 5.67
N GLY A 144 -5.50 3.84 6.85
CA GLY A 144 -6.76 3.17 7.24
C GLY A 144 -7.99 3.75 6.53
N SER A 145 -7.97 5.05 6.18
CA SER A 145 -9.08 5.76 5.57
C SER A 145 -8.60 6.81 4.58
N VAL A 146 -8.94 6.60 3.31
CA VAL A 146 -8.67 7.57 2.22
C VAL A 146 -9.27 8.94 2.57
N ARG A 147 -10.56 8.98 2.95
CA ARG A 147 -11.25 10.22 3.28
C ARG A 147 -10.56 11.02 4.41
N ASN A 148 -10.17 10.36 5.49
CA ASN A 148 -9.52 11.04 6.61
C ASN A 148 -8.12 11.53 6.23
N THR A 149 -7.39 10.75 5.43
CA THR A 149 -6.09 11.14 4.91
C THR A 149 -6.18 12.38 4.01
N LEU A 150 -7.16 12.41 3.11
CA LEU A 150 -7.37 13.59 2.25
C LEU A 150 -7.73 14.84 3.07
N LYS A 151 -8.59 14.70 4.09
CA LYS A 151 -8.91 15.81 5.00
C LYS A 151 -7.68 16.32 5.77
N ALA A 152 -6.83 15.41 6.24
CA ALA A 152 -5.59 15.77 6.92
C ALA A 152 -4.64 16.52 5.97
N LEU A 153 -4.43 16.01 4.76
CA LEU A 153 -3.60 16.68 3.75
C LEU A 153 -4.16 18.05 3.36
N GLN A 154 -5.48 18.19 3.24
CA GLN A 154 -6.11 19.50 2.98
C GLN A 154 -5.87 20.49 4.13
N ALA A 155 -5.93 20.04 5.38
CA ALA A 155 -5.62 20.86 6.55
C ALA A 155 -4.14 21.34 6.56
N GLU A 156 -3.22 20.53 6.00
CA GLU A 156 -1.80 20.86 5.77
C GLU A 156 -1.57 21.70 4.50
N GLY A 157 -2.64 22.17 3.85
CA GLY A 157 -2.54 23.05 2.68
C GLY A 157 -2.42 22.35 1.31
N PHE A 158 -2.55 21.03 1.25
CA PHE A 158 -2.57 20.32 -0.01
C PHE A 158 -3.85 20.58 -0.80
N GLN A 159 -3.71 20.81 -2.10
CA GLN A 159 -4.84 20.66 -3.01
C GLN A 159 -5.08 19.19 -3.33
N VAL A 160 -6.34 18.82 -3.53
CA VAL A 160 -6.75 17.49 -3.98
C VAL A 160 -7.13 17.56 -5.44
N VAL A 161 -6.42 16.82 -6.27
CA VAL A 161 -6.69 16.70 -7.71
C VAL A 161 -7.15 15.27 -8.01
N ALA A 162 -8.41 15.12 -8.40
CA ALA A 162 -9.02 13.84 -8.73
C ALA A 162 -8.87 13.55 -10.22
N ALA A 163 -8.18 12.45 -10.58
CA ALA A 163 -8.08 11.99 -11.96
C ALA A 163 -9.36 11.24 -12.36
N THR A 164 -10.20 11.85 -13.20
CA THR A 164 -11.48 11.29 -13.60
C THR A 164 -11.88 11.77 -15.00
N GLU A 165 -12.44 10.86 -15.81
CA GLU A 165 -12.99 11.20 -17.13
C GLU A 165 -14.25 12.09 -17.05
N LYS A 166 -14.86 12.23 -15.87
CA LYS A 166 -16.06 13.05 -15.64
C LYS A 166 -15.77 14.54 -15.53
N SER A 167 -14.49 14.92 -15.40
CA SER A 167 -14.09 16.33 -15.29
C SER A 167 -14.10 17.02 -16.66
N ARG A 168 -14.53 18.27 -16.68
CA ARG A 168 -14.35 19.17 -17.83
C ARG A 168 -13.00 19.91 -17.80
N LYS A 169 -12.30 19.89 -16.66
CA LYS A 169 -10.98 20.49 -16.50
C LYS A 169 -9.93 19.51 -16.97
N LEU A 170 -8.96 19.99 -17.72
CA LEU A 170 -7.80 19.19 -18.11
C LEU A 170 -6.74 19.19 -17.02
N LEU A 171 -5.84 18.22 -17.06
CA LEU A 171 -4.69 18.14 -16.14
C LEU A 171 -3.87 19.44 -16.17
N TYR A 172 -3.74 20.05 -17.34
CA TYR A 172 -2.97 21.27 -17.54
C TYR A 172 -3.62 22.54 -16.94
N ASP A 173 -4.88 22.45 -16.51
CA ASP A 173 -5.58 23.54 -15.81
C ASP A 173 -5.30 23.53 -14.30
N ALA A 174 -4.63 22.50 -13.78
CA ALA A 174 -4.26 22.40 -12.38
C ALA A 174 -2.94 23.15 -12.09
N ASP A 175 -2.89 23.87 -10.97
CA ASP A 175 -1.68 24.57 -10.55
C ASP A 175 -0.83 23.66 -9.64
N PHE A 176 0.14 22.98 -10.22
CA PHE A 176 1.06 22.08 -9.51
C PHE A 176 2.19 22.79 -8.75
N ARG A 177 2.22 24.13 -8.72
CA ARG A 177 3.13 24.89 -7.85
C ARG A 177 2.67 24.92 -6.38
N ARG A 178 1.62 24.21 -6.06
CA ARG A 178 1.08 24.04 -4.70
C ARG A 178 1.24 22.60 -4.25
N PRO A 179 1.42 22.35 -2.94
CA PRO A 179 1.36 20.98 -2.42
C PRO A 179 0.14 20.24 -2.96
N THR A 180 0.35 19.08 -3.57
CA THR A 180 -0.70 18.40 -4.34
C THR A 180 -0.78 16.91 -3.98
N VAL A 181 -2.00 16.43 -3.77
CA VAL A 181 -2.31 15.00 -3.79
C VAL A 181 -3.16 14.68 -5.02
N ILE A 182 -2.64 13.83 -5.90
CA ILE A 182 -3.41 13.30 -7.04
C ILE A 182 -4.09 12.01 -6.59
N VAL A 183 -5.41 11.94 -6.76
CA VAL A 183 -6.21 10.75 -6.43
C VAL A 183 -6.47 9.96 -7.71
N MET A 184 -6.02 8.71 -7.72
CA MET A 184 -6.24 7.75 -8.81
C MET A 184 -7.28 6.72 -8.37
N GLY A 185 -8.40 6.66 -9.05
CA GLY A 185 -9.49 5.73 -8.77
C GLY A 185 -9.32 4.36 -9.42
N ALA A 186 -10.22 3.43 -9.07
CA ALA A 186 -10.34 2.14 -9.74
C ALA A 186 -10.75 2.33 -11.21
N GLU A 187 -10.34 1.39 -12.07
CA GLU A 187 -10.61 1.44 -13.51
C GLU A 187 -12.11 1.35 -13.83
N ASP A 188 -12.84 0.54 -13.07
CA ASP A 188 -14.27 0.26 -13.29
C ASP A 188 -15.21 1.24 -12.59
N THR A 189 -14.89 1.63 -11.36
CA THR A 189 -15.77 2.44 -10.49
C THR A 189 -15.30 3.87 -10.31
N GLY A 190 -14.07 4.16 -10.67
CA GLY A 190 -13.45 5.47 -10.46
C GLY A 190 -13.12 5.73 -8.99
N ILE A 191 -13.20 6.99 -8.59
CA ILE A 191 -12.92 7.45 -7.22
C ILE A 191 -14.15 7.25 -6.34
N SER A 192 -13.97 6.76 -5.12
CA SER A 192 -15.04 6.54 -4.14
C SER A 192 -15.69 7.87 -3.70
N LYS A 193 -16.97 7.80 -3.27
CA LYS A 193 -17.75 8.97 -2.82
C LYS A 193 -17.40 9.39 -1.39
#